data_1f7d3635c253bbf1ac386e3648f4b857
#
_entry.id   1f7d3635c253bbf1ac386e3648f4b857
#
_cell.length_a   1.000
_cell.length_b   1.000
_cell.length_c   1.000
_cell.angle_alpha   90.00
_cell.angle_beta   90.00
_cell.angle_gamma   90.00
#
_symmetry.space_group_name_H-M   'P 1'
#
loop_
_entity.id
_entity.type
_entity.pdbx_description
1 polymer ?
#
loop_
_entity_poly.entity_id
_entity_poly.type
_entity_poly.pdbx_seq_one_letter_code
_entity_poly.pdbx_strand_id
1 'polypeptide(L)'
;MMKLVSVLLICFLLVLGMPPAGSAADNSAADHKDHASESMGSDAADPGVQKPMAMEHDHSQMVMDAQKEEPVLADQVKLEERLGEVIDFSASFVDENNRPVDLKTIFDKPVLLLPVYFMCTSVCNFLQAELANVLNLVGQIPGTDFNIITVSFADDEDASHAKTSKRNYANLLKREFPMENWVYLTSDNENIRKLTDSLGYYFIKKKDHFYIHPSAMVVLAKDGKIIRYLYGPSFLPFDVGMALSEAQKGDPGISIKRGVLSFCFDYDPENKTYVFKMFRITGTAILILLVGFVLFLIYPSKKSRKRRL
;
A
#
# COMPACT_ATOMS: atom_id res chain seq x y z
N MET A 1 -44.35 -29.37 -2.06
CA MET A 1 -43.28 -28.52 -2.63
C MET A 1 -43.05 -27.23 -1.84
N MET A 2 -44.07 -26.47 -1.45
CA MET A 2 -43.91 -25.21 -0.66
C MET A 2 -43.17 -25.38 0.69
N LYS A 3 -43.40 -26.49 1.42
CA LYS A 3 -42.75 -26.73 2.72
C LYS A 3 -41.23 -26.99 2.61
N LEU A 4 -40.76 -27.56 1.51
CA LEU A 4 -39.32 -27.82 1.30
C LEU A 4 -38.56 -26.55 0.95
N VAL A 5 -39.17 -25.65 0.17
CA VAL A 5 -38.61 -24.34 -0.18
C VAL A 5 -38.48 -23.45 1.07
N SER A 6 -39.47 -23.52 1.97
CA SER A 6 -39.46 -22.75 3.22
C SER A 6 -38.36 -23.22 4.18
N VAL A 7 -38.09 -24.53 4.27
CA VAL A 7 -37.00 -25.07 5.10
C VAL A 7 -35.64 -24.72 4.54
N LEU A 8 -35.46 -24.73 3.21
CA LEU A 8 -34.19 -24.30 2.56
C LEU A 8 -33.96 -22.82 2.74
N LEU A 9 -34.99 -21.97 2.68
CA LEU A 9 -34.87 -20.53 2.92
C LEU A 9 -34.47 -20.20 4.37
N ILE A 10 -35.03 -20.96 5.34
CA ILE A 10 -34.69 -20.81 6.76
C ILE A 10 -33.26 -21.26 7.04
N CYS A 11 -32.79 -22.36 6.46
CA CYS A 11 -31.40 -22.79 6.57
C CYS A 11 -30.44 -21.78 5.94
N PHE A 12 -30.84 -21.14 4.83
CA PHE A 12 -30.04 -20.09 4.17
C PHE A 12 -29.91 -18.83 5.04
N LEU A 13 -30.98 -18.42 5.73
CA LEU A 13 -30.97 -17.29 6.65
C LEU A 13 -30.16 -17.56 7.93
N LEU A 14 -30.13 -18.80 8.41
CA LEU A 14 -29.33 -19.21 9.57
C LEU A 14 -27.82 -19.24 9.27
N VAL A 15 -27.42 -19.55 8.04
CA VAL A 15 -25.99 -19.54 7.63
C VAL A 15 -25.50 -18.11 7.43
N LEU A 16 -26.35 -17.15 7.01
CA LEU A 16 -26.02 -15.75 6.86
C LEU A 16 -26.00 -14.96 8.18
N GLY A 17 -26.65 -15.49 9.22
CA GLY A 17 -26.80 -14.81 10.51
C GLY A 17 -25.81 -15.20 11.60
N MET A 18 -24.81 -16.04 11.34
CA MET A 18 -23.77 -16.34 12.34
C MET A 18 -22.76 -15.19 12.41
N PRO A 19 -22.64 -14.50 13.57
CA PRO A 19 -21.54 -13.56 13.79
C PRO A 19 -20.22 -14.32 13.79
N PRO A 20 -19.09 -13.68 13.42
CA PRO A 20 -17.79 -14.32 13.50
C PRO A 20 -17.51 -14.69 14.96
N ALA A 21 -17.08 -15.91 15.20
CA ALA A 21 -16.67 -16.38 16.51
C ALA A 21 -15.56 -15.46 17.05
N GLY A 22 -15.91 -14.71 18.09
CA GLY A 22 -15.00 -13.83 18.78
C GLY A 22 -13.90 -14.66 19.43
N SER A 23 -12.66 -14.37 19.09
CA SER A 23 -11.48 -14.80 19.83
C SER A 23 -11.57 -14.23 21.24
N ALA A 24 -11.65 -15.09 22.24
CA ALA A 24 -11.55 -14.72 23.65
C ALA A 24 -10.12 -14.24 23.91
N ALA A 25 -9.97 -12.94 24.15
CA ALA A 25 -8.75 -12.37 24.67
C ALA A 25 -8.65 -12.70 26.17
N ASP A 26 -7.63 -13.46 26.54
CA ASP A 26 -7.26 -13.76 27.91
C ASP A 26 -6.62 -12.52 28.53
N ASN A 27 -7.34 -11.85 29.42
CA ASN A 27 -6.84 -10.75 30.23
C ASN A 27 -6.13 -11.32 31.46
N SER A 28 -4.83 -11.54 31.39
CA SER A 28 -4.00 -11.75 32.58
C SER A 28 -3.53 -10.35 33.09
N ALA A 29 -4.20 -9.89 34.13
CA ALA A 29 -3.79 -8.76 34.93
C ALA A 29 -2.46 -9.06 35.64
N ALA A 30 -1.41 -8.33 35.31
CA ALA A 30 -0.18 -8.29 36.09
C ALA A 30 -0.29 -7.19 37.16
N ASP A 31 -0.31 -7.64 38.40
CA ASP A 31 -0.28 -6.94 39.64
C ASP A 31 1.05 -6.16 39.80
N HIS A 32 1.00 -4.83 39.85
CA HIS A 32 2.13 -3.99 40.27
C HIS A 32 1.86 -3.38 41.63
N LYS A 33 2.57 -3.93 42.62
CA LYS A 33 2.63 -3.50 44.02
C LYS A 33 3.13 -2.06 44.16
N ASP A 34 2.41 -1.34 45.00
CA ASP A 34 2.77 -0.07 45.61
C ASP A 34 4.11 -0.15 46.36
N HIS A 35 4.98 0.81 46.12
CA HIS A 35 6.03 1.19 47.05
C HIS A 35 5.74 2.60 47.54
N ALA A 36 5.30 2.65 48.79
CA ALA A 36 5.29 3.83 49.61
C ALA A 36 6.72 4.20 50.04
N SER A 37 7.06 5.48 50.00
CA SER A 37 8.14 6.07 50.78
C SER A 37 7.76 7.49 51.16
N GLU A 38 7.52 7.63 52.38
CA GLU A 38 7.75 8.55 53.46
C GLU A 38 8.08 10.02 53.16
N SER A 39 7.31 10.82 53.86
CA SER A 39 7.39 12.24 54.06
C SER A 39 8.65 12.69 54.77
N MET A 40 9.23 13.81 54.39
CA MET A 40 9.82 14.79 55.36
C MET A 40 9.59 16.20 54.84
N GLY A 41 8.96 17.01 55.69
CA GLY A 41 8.70 18.39 55.46
C GLY A 41 9.90 19.29 55.76
N SER A 42 9.86 20.49 55.22
CA SER A 42 10.29 21.71 55.91
C SER A 42 9.80 22.94 55.16
N ASP A 43 9.24 23.87 55.91
CA ASP A 43 8.71 25.16 55.55
C ASP A 43 9.74 26.08 54.89
N ALA A 44 9.34 26.82 53.85
CA ALA A 44 9.77 28.19 53.61
C ALA A 44 8.80 28.87 52.62
N ALA A 45 8.15 29.90 53.08
CA ALA A 45 7.29 30.76 52.31
C ALA A 45 8.10 31.68 51.38
N ASP A 46 7.75 31.74 50.11
CA ASP A 46 8.16 32.79 49.18
C ASP A 46 6.91 33.38 48.48
N PRO A 47 6.62 34.71 48.64
CA PRO A 47 5.48 35.35 48.03
C PRO A 47 5.86 35.96 46.68
N GLY A 48 5.45 35.33 45.59
CA GLY A 48 5.65 35.97 44.28
C GLY A 48 5.39 35.09 43.05
N VAL A 49 4.34 34.28 43.05
CA VAL A 49 3.94 33.59 41.83
C VAL A 49 2.76 34.29 41.19
N GLN A 50 3.05 34.99 40.08
CA GLN A 50 2.03 35.51 39.16
C GLN A 50 1.26 34.33 38.56
N LYS A 51 -0.07 34.43 38.67
CA LYS A 51 -1.06 33.50 38.10
C LYS A 51 -0.84 33.40 36.58
N PRO A 52 -0.70 32.21 36.00
CA PRO A 52 -0.65 32.07 34.53
C PRO A 52 -2.00 32.54 33.96
N MET A 53 -1.97 33.44 32.98
CA MET A 53 -3.11 33.73 32.14
C MET A 53 -3.45 32.44 31.41
N ALA A 54 -4.62 31.90 31.69
CA ALA A 54 -5.20 30.85 30.87
C ALA A 54 -5.49 31.45 29.48
N MET A 55 -4.66 31.16 28.49
CA MET A 55 -5.04 31.33 27.11
C MET A 55 -6.09 30.26 26.82
N GLU A 56 -7.32 30.69 26.80
CA GLU A 56 -8.45 29.89 26.30
C GLU A 56 -8.30 29.78 24.81
N HIS A 57 -7.57 28.73 24.35
CA HIS A 57 -7.54 28.38 22.94
C HIS A 57 -8.89 27.79 22.58
N ASP A 58 -9.62 28.49 21.73
CA ASP A 58 -10.89 28.04 21.18
C ASP A 58 -10.64 26.85 20.24
N HIS A 59 -10.72 25.65 20.79
CA HIS A 59 -10.61 24.40 20.06
C HIS A 59 -11.70 24.23 18.98
N SER A 60 -12.80 24.96 19.07
CA SER A 60 -13.91 24.86 18.12
C SER A 60 -13.54 25.43 16.74
N GLN A 61 -12.73 26.50 16.70
CA GLN A 61 -12.24 27.07 15.44
C GLN A 61 -11.21 26.19 14.78
N MET A 62 -10.28 25.57 15.54
CA MET A 62 -9.30 24.64 14.99
C MET A 62 -9.94 23.39 14.35
N VAL A 63 -11.04 22.89 14.93
CA VAL A 63 -11.75 21.73 14.36
C VAL A 63 -12.52 22.11 13.08
N MET A 64 -13.09 23.31 13.01
CA MET A 64 -13.79 23.79 11.82
C MET A 64 -12.83 24.08 10.65
N ASP A 65 -11.65 24.63 10.95
CA ASP A 65 -10.63 24.90 9.94
C ASP A 65 -10.00 23.59 9.40
N ALA A 66 -9.77 22.59 10.27
CA ALA A 66 -9.31 21.27 9.86
C ALA A 66 -10.32 20.55 8.94
N GLN A 67 -11.63 20.65 9.23
CA GLN A 67 -12.68 20.05 8.41
C GLN A 67 -12.87 20.74 7.06
N LYS A 68 -12.47 22.00 6.92
CA LYS A 68 -12.58 22.78 5.67
C LYS A 68 -11.38 22.55 4.74
N GLU A 69 -10.21 22.16 5.28
CA GLU A 69 -9.01 21.84 4.51
C GLU A 69 -9.02 20.43 3.93
N GLU A 70 -9.68 19.43 4.54
CA GLU A 70 -9.68 18.05 4.08
C GLU A 70 -10.19 17.84 2.64
N PRO A 71 -11.33 18.40 2.21
CA PRO A 71 -11.81 18.17 0.84
C PRO A 71 -10.93 18.83 -0.23
N VAL A 72 -10.29 19.97 0.09
CA VAL A 72 -9.39 20.67 -0.86
C VAL A 72 -8.06 19.90 -1.01
N LEU A 73 -7.59 19.24 0.04
CA LEU A 73 -6.39 18.43 0.04
C LEU A 73 -6.56 17.12 -0.72
N ALA A 74 -7.71 16.46 -0.57
CA ALA A 74 -8.02 15.20 -1.24
C ALA A 74 -8.06 15.35 -2.77
N ASP A 75 -8.39 16.54 -3.27
CA ASP A 75 -8.43 16.84 -4.71
C ASP A 75 -7.03 17.13 -5.29
N GLN A 76 -6.11 17.64 -4.47
CA GLN A 76 -4.76 18.00 -4.87
C GLN A 76 -3.73 16.88 -4.65
N VAL A 77 -3.99 15.96 -3.73
CA VAL A 77 -3.11 14.82 -3.42
C VAL A 77 -3.82 13.53 -3.84
N LYS A 78 -3.45 13.02 -5.00
CA LYS A 78 -4.06 11.82 -5.56
C LYS A 78 -3.07 11.00 -6.36
N LEU A 79 -3.39 9.74 -6.53
CA LEU A 79 -2.77 8.88 -7.52
C LEU A 79 -3.80 8.55 -8.60
N GLU A 80 -3.57 9.06 -9.80
CA GLU A 80 -4.41 8.86 -10.97
C GLU A 80 -3.77 7.79 -11.85
N GLU A 81 -4.36 6.59 -11.85
CA GLU A 81 -3.78 5.46 -12.58
C GLU A 81 -3.81 5.71 -14.10
N ARG A 82 -2.64 5.72 -14.72
CA ARG A 82 -2.40 5.92 -16.15
C ARG A 82 -1.84 4.67 -16.80
N LEU A 83 -2.51 3.55 -16.57
CA LEU A 83 -2.08 2.26 -17.10
C LEU A 83 -1.97 2.27 -18.62
N GLY A 84 -0.83 1.81 -19.14
CA GLY A 84 -0.54 1.78 -20.57
C GLY A 84 0.02 3.08 -21.14
N GLU A 85 0.00 4.19 -20.41
CA GLU A 85 0.68 5.43 -20.82
C GLU A 85 2.20 5.32 -20.57
N VAL A 86 2.97 6.12 -21.27
CA VAL A 86 4.44 6.16 -21.17
C VAL A 86 4.85 7.39 -20.37
N ILE A 87 5.83 7.22 -19.46
CA ILE A 87 6.35 8.33 -18.66
C ILE A 87 7.06 9.37 -19.52
N ASP A 88 7.19 10.59 -18.98
CA ASP A 88 7.94 11.65 -19.65
C ASP A 88 9.45 11.48 -19.44
N PHE A 89 10.15 11.04 -20.48
CA PHE A 89 11.60 10.90 -20.51
C PHE A 89 12.36 12.21 -20.72
N SER A 90 11.69 13.35 -20.91
CA SER A 90 12.35 14.64 -21.07
C SER A 90 12.84 15.25 -19.76
N ALA A 91 12.42 14.66 -18.63
CA ALA A 91 12.83 15.07 -17.31
C ALA A 91 14.32 14.71 -17.06
N SER A 92 15.07 15.66 -16.55
CA SER A 92 16.51 15.51 -16.25
C SER A 92 16.74 15.34 -14.76
N PHE A 93 17.60 14.39 -14.39
CA PHE A 93 17.92 14.05 -13.00
C PHE A 93 19.42 13.94 -12.79
N VAL A 94 19.83 13.98 -11.53
CA VAL A 94 21.16 13.56 -11.10
C VAL A 94 21.08 12.36 -10.16
N ASP A 95 22.09 11.49 -10.23
CA ASP A 95 22.21 10.33 -9.34
C ASP A 95 22.77 10.71 -7.95
N GLU A 96 22.89 9.74 -7.07
CA GLU A 96 23.47 9.89 -5.74
C GLU A 96 24.97 10.25 -5.72
N ASN A 97 25.62 10.27 -6.87
CA ASN A 97 27.00 10.73 -7.06
C ASN A 97 27.07 12.07 -7.79
N ASN A 98 25.93 12.77 -7.90
CA ASN A 98 25.78 14.05 -8.60
C ASN A 98 26.16 13.98 -10.09
N ARG A 99 25.92 12.84 -10.74
CA ARG A 99 26.14 12.65 -12.17
C ARG A 99 24.80 12.82 -12.91
N PRO A 100 24.77 13.54 -14.03
CA PRO A 100 23.57 13.61 -14.87
C PRO A 100 23.15 12.21 -15.34
N VAL A 101 21.86 11.94 -15.30
CA VAL A 101 21.27 10.66 -15.69
C VAL A 101 20.28 10.87 -16.83
N ASP A 102 20.49 10.18 -17.93
CA ASP A 102 19.45 9.98 -18.92
C ASP A 102 18.55 8.82 -18.46
N LEU A 103 17.29 9.12 -18.12
CA LEU A 103 16.34 8.10 -17.66
C LEU A 103 16.25 6.94 -18.62
N LYS A 104 16.33 7.15 -19.93
CA LYS A 104 16.24 6.08 -20.94
C LYS A 104 17.29 5.00 -20.75
N THR A 105 18.47 5.35 -20.21
CA THR A 105 19.55 4.37 -19.99
C THR A 105 19.23 3.36 -18.87
N ILE A 106 18.32 3.71 -17.95
CA ILE A 106 17.89 2.81 -16.87
C ILE A 106 16.79 1.87 -17.36
N PHE A 107 16.10 2.21 -18.45
CA PHE A 107 14.95 1.48 -18.98
C PHE A 107 15.35 0.42 -20.03
N ASP A 108 16.51 -0.22 -19.88
CA ASP A 108 16.86 -1.42 -20.66
C ASP A 108 16.06 -2.68 -20.24
N LYS A 109 15.45 -2.61 -19.06
CA LYS A 109 14.63 -3.64 -18.40
C LYS A 109 13.42 -2.98 -17.72
N PRO A 110 12.43 -3.79 -17.23
CA PRO A 110 11.41 -3.28 -16.31
C PRO A 110 12.00 -2.50 -15.13
N VAL A 111 11.26 -1.51 -14.66
CA VAL A 111 11.70 -0.63 -13.57
C VAL A 111 10.67 -0.61 -12.45
N LEU A 112 11.13 -0.80 -11.22
CA LEU A 112 10.39 -0.43 -10.01
C LEU A 112 10.72 1.03 -9.67
N LEU A 113 9.74 1.91 -9.74
CA LEU A 113 9.92 3.33 -9.46
C LEU A 113 9.17 3.70 -8.18
N LEU A 114 9.91 4.19 -7.17
CA LEU A 114 9.38 4.61 -5.88
C LEU A 114 9.58 6.11 -5.68
N PRO A 115 8.51 6.94 -5.80
CA PRO A 115 8.56 8.34 -5.44
C PRO A 115 8.53 8.51 -3.91
N VAL A 116 9.49 9.25 -3.36
CA VAL A 116 9.62 9.56 -1.93
C VAL A 116 10.21 10.95 -1.74
N TYR A 117 10.47 11.38 -0.52
CA TYR A 117 11.50 12.38 -0.22
C TYR A 117 12.42 11.83 0.88
N PHE A 118 13.72 12.07 0.75
CA PHE A 118 14.76 11.34 1.50
C PHE A 118 14.85 11.76 2.95
N MET A 119 14.55 13.02 3.27
CA MET A 119 14.58 13.53 4.63
C MET A 119 13.28 13.29 5.42
N CYS A 120 12.33 12.55 4.86
CA CYS A 120 11.12 12.14 5.56
C CYS A 120 11.44 11.27 6.76
N THR A 121 10.88 11.60 7.93
CA THR A 121 11.03 10.81 9.15
C THR A 121 9.87 9.84 9.41
N SER A 122 8.96 9.68 8.45
CA SER A 122 7.71 8.93 8.61
C SER A 122 7.52 7.92 7.45
N VAL A 123 6.46 8.09 6.67
CA VAL A 123 5.98 7.13 5.67
C VAL A 123 7.02 6.80 4.60
N CYS A 124 7.80 7.78 4.10
CA CYS A 124 8.80 7.51 3.07
C CYS A 124 9.92 6.59 3.55
N ASN A 125 10.33 6.71 4.83
CA ASN A 125 11.30 5.78 5.42
C ASN A 125 10.75 4.36 5.44
N PHE A 126 9.47 4.23 5.80
CA PHE A 126 8.81 2.93 5.81
C PHE A 126 8.70 2.33 4.40
N LEU A 127 8.31 3.12 3.40
CA LEU A 127 8.22 2.67 2.00
C LEU A 127 9.57 2.20 1.44
N GLN A 128 10.66 2.91 1.75
CA GLN A 128 12.01 2.52 1.31
C GLN A 128 12.49 1.23 2.02
N ALA A 129 12.19 1.09 3.31
CA ALA A 129 12.49 -0.13 4.05
C ALA A 129 11.69 -1.33 3.53
N GLU A 130 10.40 -1.14 3.22
CA GLU A 130 9.57 -2.19 2.63
C GLU A 130 10.01 -2.55 1.21
N LEU A 131 10.47 -1.58 0.41
CA LEU A 131 11.10 -1.87 -0.87
C LEU A 131 12.33 -2.78 -0.68
N ALA A 132 13.26 -2.42 0.23
CA ALA A 132 14.43 -3.27 0.52
C ALA A 132 14.03 -4.67 1.02
N ASN A 133 13.00 -4.77 1.86
CA ASN A 133 12.47 -6.05 2.34
C ASN A 133 11.92 -6.90 1.19
N VAL A 134 11.14 -6.32 0.29
CA VAL A 134 10.57 -7.06 -0.84
C VAL A 134 11.62 -7.49 -1.84
N LEU A 135 12.68 -6.67 -2.05
CA LEU A 135 13.82 -7.02 -2.90
C LEU A 135 14.57 -8.26 -2.39
N ASN A 136 14.55 -8.54 -1.09
CA ASN A 136 15.12 -9.77 -0.53
C ASN A 136 14.28 -11.02 -0.83
N LEU A 137 12.98 -10.86 -1.12
CA LEU A 137 12.00 -11.94 -1.16
C LEU A 137 11.42 -12.20 -2.56
N VAL A 138 11.48 -11.21 -3.47
CA VAL A 138 10.98 -11.38 -4.84
C VAL A 138 11.84 -12.39 -5.60
N GLY A 139 11.18 -13.22 -6.43
CA GLY A 139 11.86 -14.27 -7.17
C GLY A 139 12.74 -13.78 -8.32
N GLN A 140 12.39 -12.65 -8.94
CA GLN A 140 13.19 -12.01 -9.99
C GLN A 140 14.51 -11.47 -9.43
N ILE A 141 15.52 -11.40 -10.28
CA ILE A 141 16.88 -11.00 -9.91
C ILE A 141 17.09 -9.52 -10.25
N PRO A 142 17.26 -8.64 -9.25
CA PRO A 142 17.59 -7.23 -9.51
C PRO A 142 18.87 -7.09 -10.35
N GLY A 143 18.87 -6.13 -11.26
CA GLY A 143 19.97 -5.92 -12.21
C GLY A 143 19.99 -6.88 -13.40
N THR A 144 19.39 -8.06 -13.28
CA THR A 144 19.22 -9.02 -14.38
C THR A 144 17.82 -8.89 -14.99
N ASP A 145 16.78 -8.96 -14.18
CA ASP A 145 15.40 -8.98 -14.64
C ASP A 145 14.73 -7.61 -14.59
N PHE A 146 15.19 -6.71 -13.71
CA PHE A 146 14.64 -5.37 -13.53
C PHE A 146 15.65 -4.42 -12.87
N ASN A 147 15.43 -3.12 -13.04
CA ASN A 147 16.14 -2.04 -12.36
C ASN A 147 15.22 -1.35 -11.34
N ILE A 148 15.81 -0.53 -10.46
CA ILE A 148 15.06 0.19 -9.44
C ILE A 148 15.45 1.66 -9.47
N ILE A 149 14.43 2.52 -9.40
CA ILE A 149 14.57 3.97 -9.22
C ILE A 149 13.86 4.36 -7.93
N THR A 150 14.59 4.99 -7.02
CA THR A 150 14.01 5.76 -5.92
C THR A 150 14.24 7.23 -6.23
N VAL A 151 13.16 7.98 -6.46
CA VAL A 151 13.23 9.38 -6.88
C VAL A 151 12.68 10.29 -5.79
N SER A 152 13.46 11.33 -5.44
CA SER A 152 12.93 12.39 -4.58
C SER A 152 11.99 13.30 -5.37
N PHE A 153 10.82 13.57 -4.78
CA PHE A 153 9.94 14.63 -5.27
C PHE A 153 10.11 15.95 -4.50
N ALA A 154 11.08 16.05 -3.59
CA ALA A 154 11.42 17.27 -2.89
C ALA A 154 12.47 18.05 -3.69
N ASP A 155 12.16 19.32 -4.01
CA ASP A 155 12.99 20.21 -4.81
C ASP A 155 14.15 20.83 -4.02
N ASP A 156 14.20 20.60 -2.72
CA ASP A 156 15.24 21.05 -1.79
C ASP A 156 16.18 19.92 -1.33
N GLU A 157 16.09 18.75 -1.96
CA GLU A 157 17.00 17.61 -1.76
C GLU A 157 18.00 17.47 -2.90
N ASP A 158 19.22 17.06 -2.57
CA ASP A 158 20.35 16.93 -3.48
C ASP A 158 20.95 15.52 -3.48
N ALA A 159 22.00 15.32 -4.26
CA ALA A 159 22.71 14.05 -4.37
C ALA A 159 23.28 13.54 -3.03
N SER A 160 23.56 14.42 -2.06
CA SER A 160 24.07 14.01 -0.75
C SER A 160 22.99 13.33 0.10
N HIS A 161 21.74 13.83 0.01
CA HIS A 161 20.57 13.23 0.61
C HIS A 161 20.25 11.87 -0.05
N ALA A 162 20.29 11.83 -1.40
CA ALA A 162 20.14 10.59 -2.17
C ALA A 162 21.16 9.53 -1.77
N LYS A 163 22.43 9.91 -1.64
CA LYS A 163 23.53 9.02 -1.25
C LYS A 163 23.35 8.46 0.17
N THR A 164 22.94 9.31 1.09
CA THR A 164 22.71 8.92 2.49
C THR A 164 21.53 7.95 2.57
N SER A 165 20.43 8.25 1.88
CA SER A 165 19.26 7.40 1.81
C SER A 165 19.60 6.04 1.20
N LYS A 166 20.26 6.01 0.04
CA LYS A 166 20.71 4.78 -0.62
C LYS A 166 21.52 3.89 0.31
N ARG A 167 22.51 4.46 1.00
CA ARG A 167 23.34 3.70 1.96
C ARG A 167 22.52 3.09 3.10
N ASN A 168 21.55 3.83 3.63
CA ASN A 168 20.74 3.36 4.74
C ASN A 168 19.90 2.14 4.36
N TYR A 169 19.26 2.17 3.19
CA TYR A 169 18.38 1.07 2.76
C TYR A 169 19.13 -0.06 2.06
N ALA A 170 20.27 0.21 1.41
CA ALA A 170 21.16 -0.83 0.91
C ALA A 170 21.63 -1.80 2.00
N ASN A 171 21.85 -1.30 3.21
CA ASN A 171 22.24 -2.14 4.37
C ASN A 171 21.15 -3.13 4.82
N LEU A 172 19.91 -2.99 4.35
CA LEU A 172 18.82 -3.92 4.63
C LEU A 172 18.77 -5.10 3.64
N LEU A 173 19.54 -5.03 2.56
CA LEU A 173 19.63 -6.11 1.58
C LEU A 173 20.42 -7.29 2.16
N LYS A 174 19.83 -8.49 2.04
CA LYS A 174 20.40 -9.74 2.54
C LYS A 174 20.92 -10.65 1.42
N ARG A 175 20.62 -10.30 0.17
CA ARG A 175 21.08 -11.00 -1.04
C ARG A 175 22.12 -10.15 -1.77
N GLU A 176 22.92 -10.79 -2.60
CA GLU A 176 23.80 -10.06 -3.52
C GLU A 176 22.95 -9.18 -4.44
N PHE A 177 23.34 -7.93 -4.54
CA PHE A 177 22.62 -6.92 -5.28
C PHE A 177 23.62 -5.98 -5.99
N PRO A 178 23.54 -5.88 -7.32
CA PRO A 178 24.36 -4.91 -8.05
C PRO A 178 23.82 -3.50 -7.81
N MET A 179 24.46 -2.76 -6.92
CA MET A 179 24.00 -1.45 -6.42
C MET A 179 23.88 -0.38 -7.49
N GLU A 180 24.50 -0.57 -8.64
CA GLU A 180 24.34 0.27 -9.83
C GLU A 180 22.94 0.19 -10.45
N ASN A 181 22.21 -0.90 -10.19
CA ASN A 181 20.84 -1.13 -10.67
C ASN A 181 19.76 -0.60 -9.73
N TRP A 182 20.15 0.02 -8.62
CA TRP A 182 19.25 0.77 -7.74
C TRP A 182 19.71 2.22 -7.66
N VAL A 183 19.13 3.06 -8.48
CA VAL A 183 19.51 4.46 -8.64
C VAL A 183 18.63 5.35 -7.77
N TYR A 184 19.26 6.29 -7.07
CA TYR A 184 18.57 7.30 -6.28
C TYR A 184 18.69 8.65 -6.99
N LEU A 185 17.57 9.26 -7.32
CA LEU A 185 17.51 10.43 -8.19
C LEU A 185 16.99 11.67 -7.45
N THR A 186 17.58 12.81 -7.77
CA THR A 186 17.11 14.15 -7.37
C THR A 186 17.08 15.09 -8.57
N SER A 187 16.26 16.14 -8.50
CA SER A 187 16.17 17.17 -9.55
C SER A 187 15.52 18.45 -9.02
N ASP A 188 15.37 19.43 -9.90
CA ASP A 188 14.55 20.61 -9.66
C ASP A 188 13.05 20.33 -9.77
N ASN A 189 12.23 21.26 -9.30
CA ASN A 189 10.79 21.11 -9.27
C ASN A 189 10.17 20.90 -10.67
N GLU A 190 10.70 21.50 -11.73
CA GLU A 190 10.17 21.35 -13.09
C GLU A 190 10.34 19.91 -13.57
N ASN A 191 11.52 19.34 -13.43
CA ASN A 191 11.83 17.98 -13.85
C ASN A 191 11.13 16.94 -12.97
N ILE A 192 11.01 17.20 -11.66
CA ILE A 192 10.22 16.38 -10.73
C ILE A 192 8.76 16.32 -11.19
N ARG A 193 8.16 17.49 -11.50
CA ARG A 193 6.76 17.54 -11.98
C ARG A 193 6.59 16.85 -13.32
N LYS A 194 7.48 17.01 -14.27
CA LYS A 194 7.40 16.27 -15.55
C LYS A 194 7.26 14.76 -15.32
N LEU A 195 8.09 14.18 -14.45
CA LEU A 195 8.04 12.76 -14.14
C LEU A 195 6.78 12.41 -13.36
N THR A 196 6.52 13.09 -12.24
CA THR A 196 5.41 12.73 -11.33
C THR A 196 4.04 12.96 -11.98
N ASP A 197 3.87 14.00 -12.76
CA ASP A 197 2.62 14.26 -13.50
C ASP A 197 2.40 13.18 -14.58
N SER A 198 3.46 12.74 -15.28
CA SER A 198 3.34 11.64 -16.24
C SER A 198 2.96 10.31 -15.57
N LEU A 199 3.36 10.13 -14.30
CA LEU A 199 2.96 8.98 -13.48
C LEU A 199 1.56 9.14 -12.87
N GLY A 200 0.87 10.28 -13.04
CA GLY A 200 -0.38 10.57 -12.32
C GLY A 200 -0.18 10.70 -10.81
N TYR A 201 1.03 11.00 -10.34
CA TYR A 201 1.40 11.08 -8.93
C TYR A 201 1.42 12.53 -8.47
N TYR A 202 0.34 12.97 -7.81
CA TYR A 202 0.15 14.35 -7.37
C TYR A 202 0.40 14.50 -5.89
N PHE A 203 1.29 15.42 -5.54
CA PHE A 203 1.69 15.74 -4.17
C PHE A 203 1.72 17.25 -3.95
N ILE A 204 1.68 17.69 -2.68
CA ILE A 204 1.76 19.10 -2.31
C ILE A 204 2.82 19.32 -1.23
N LYS A 205 3.54 20.45 -1.32
CA LYS A 205 4.41 20.95 -0.26
C LYS A 205 3.60 21.84 0.66
N LYS A 206 3.49 21.51 1.95
CA LYS A 206 2.72 22.27 2.95
C LYS A 206 3.55 23.34 3.65
N LYS A 207 4.74 22.98 4.09
CA LYS A 207 5.71 23.85 4.79
C LYS A 207 7.12 23.41 4.42
N ASP A 208 8.11 24.08 4.98
CA ASP A 208 9.50 23.71 4.85
C ASP A 208 9.68 22.21 5.04
N HIS A 209 10.06 21.53 3.99
CA HIS A 209 10.37 20.10 3.96
C HIS A 209 9.26 19.15 4.41
N PHE A 210 7.99 19.57 4.38
CA PHE A 210 6.84 18.72 4.68
C PHE A 210 5.92 18.59 3.46
N TYR A 211 5.73 17.36 3.02
CA TYR A 211 4.94 17.02 1.84
C TYR A 211 3.79 16.08 2.20
N ILE A 212 2.64 16.28 1.57
CA ILE A 212 1.53 15.33 1.56
C ILE A 212 1.52 14.68 0.19
N HIS A 213 1.54 13.34 0.17
CA HIS A 213 1.75 12.57 -1.05
C HIS A 213 1.05 11.19 -0.97
N PRO A 214 0.71 10.56 -2.11
CA PRO A 214 0.29 9.18 -2.15
C PRO A 214 1.41 8.22 -1.71
N SER A 215 1.04 7.06 -1.19
CA SER A 215 1.97 5.98 -0.85
C SER A 215 1.85 4.88 -1.88
N ALA A 216 2.69 4.91 -2.91
CA ALA A 216 2.68 3.91 -3.97
C ALA A 216 4.04 3.77 -4.65
N MET A 217 4.31 2.57 -5.14
CA MET A 217 5.38 2.25 -6.08
C MET A 217 4.76 1.99 -7.45
N VAL A 218 5.42 2.42 -8.52
CA VAL A 218 4.97 2.23 -9.88
C VAL A 218 5.88 1.22 -10.59
N VAL A 219 5.28 0.24 -11.25
CA VAL A 219 6.00 -0.75 -12.06
C VAL A 219 5.88 -0.38 -13.52
N LEU A 220 7.02 -0.25 -14.17
CA LEU A 220 7.15 0.25 -15.53
C LEU A 220 7.80 -0.82 -16.42
N ALA A 221 7.34 -0.92 -17.66
CA ALA A 221 8.01 -1.73 -18.68
C ALA A 221 9.28 -1.04 -19.20
N LYS A 222 10.11 -1.76 -19.94
CA LYS A 222 11.37 -1.27 -20.51
C LYS A 222 11.23 -0.06 -21.46
N ASP A 223 10.04 0.18 -21.99
CA ASP A 223 9.71 1.32 -22.83
C ASP A 223 9.14 2.52 -22.03
N GLY A 224 9.13 2.42 -20.68
CA GLY A 224 8.54 3.42 -19.80
C GLY A 224 7.02 3.35 -19.65
N LYS A 225 6.39 2.33 -20.22
CA LYS A 225 4.95 2.13 -20.10
C LYS A 225 4.56 1.76 -18.67
N ILE A 226 3.54 2.42 -18.15
CA ILE A 226 3.02 2.17 -16.81
C ILE A 226 2.22 0.87 -16.82
N ILE A 227 2.69 -0.12 -16.04
CA ILE A 227 2.12 -1.46 -16.01
C ILE A 227 1.22 -1.66 -14.79
N ARG A 228 1.66 -1.18 -13.62
CA ARG A 228 0.91 -1.38 -12.37
C ARG A 228 1.29 -0.37 -11.31
N TYR A 229 0.33 -0.01 -10.49
CA TYR A 229 0.54 0.72 -9.24
C TYR A 229 0.41 -0.25 -8.07
N LEU A 230 1.40 -0.23 -7.20
CA LEU A 230 1.45 -1.00 -5.97
C LEU A 230 1.31 -0.05 -4.79
N TYR A 231 0.15 -0.09 -4.14
CA TYR A 231 -0.17 0.83 -3.04
C TYR A 231 0.50 0.38 -1.76
N GLY A 232 1.15 1.36 -1.08
CA GLY A 232 1.73 1.18 0.25
C GLY A 232 0.69 1.11 1.36
N PRO A 233 1.17 1.07 2.61
CA PRO A 233 2.58 1.20 2.99
C PRO A 233 3.41 -0.09 2.79
N SER A 234 2.83 -1.28 2.68
CA SER A 234 3.55 -2.55 2.55
C SER A 234 3.45 -3.10 1.13
N PHE A 235 4.54 -3.68 0.64
CA PHE A 235 4.60 -4.35 -0.65
C PHE A 235 4.72 -5.85 -0.47
N LEU A 236 3.87 -6.60 -1.17
CA LEU A 236 3.88 -8.06 -1.11
C LEU A 236 4.79 -8.63 -2.20
N PRO A 237 5.71 -9.54 -1.87
CA PRO A 237 6.63 -10.12 -2.85
C PRO A 237 5.90 -10.75 -4.05
N PHE A 238 4.74 -11.37 -3.82
CA PHE A 238 3.91 -11.94 -4.87
C PHE A 238 3.37 -10.88 -5.83
N ASP A 239 2.86 -9.75 -5.31
CA ASP A 239 2.30 -8.68 -6.14
C ASP A 239 3.39 -8.01 -6.97
N VAL A 240 4.57 -7.77 -6.36
CA VAL A 240 5.73 -7.22 -7.06
C VAL A 240 6.23 -8.18 -8.13
N GLY A 241 6.35 -9.47 -7.82
CA GLY A 241 6.78 -10.48 -8.78
C GLY A 241 5.82 -10.63 -9.96
N MET A 242 4.51 -10.57 -9.71
CA MET A 242 3.49 -10.59 -10.76
C MET A 242 3.57 -9.34 -11.64
N ALA A 243 3.68 -8.15 -11.02
CA ALA A 243 3.79 -6.89 -11.74
C ALA A 243 5.05 -6.82 -12.62
N LEU A 244 6.19 -7.33 -12.11
CA LEU A 244 7.42 -7.45 -12.90
C LEU A 244 7.26 -8.41 -14.10
N SER A 245 6.57 -9.53 -13.90
CA SER A 245 6.30 -10.48 -14.99
C SER A 245 5.40 -9.88 -16.07
N GLU A 246 4.44 -9.03 -15.71
CA GLU A 246 3.62 -8.25 -16.64
C GLU A 246 4.46 -7.18 -17.36
N ALA A 247 5.33 -6.49 -16.62
CA ALA A 247 6.20 -5.46 -17.16
C ALA A 247 7.22 -6.03 -18.18
N GLN A 248 7.70 -7.25 -17.98
CA GLN A 248 8.54 -7.94 -18.95
C GLN A 248 7.82 -8.20 -20.29
N LYS A 249 6.50 -8.43 -20.25
CA LYS A 249 5.67 -8.62 -21.45
C LYS A 249 5.26 -7.29 -22.08
N GLY A 250 5.36 -6.18 -21.35
CA GLY A 250 4.90 -4.86 -21.79
C GLY A 250 3.37 -4.72 -21.81
N ASP A 251 2.65 -5.66 -21.20
CA ASP A 251 1.20 -5.65 -21.13
C ASP A 251 0.76 -5.10 -19.76
N PRO A 252 0.01 -3.98 -19.71
CA PRO A 252 -0.59 -3.51 -18.48
C PRO A 252 -1.52 -4.60 -17.95
N GLY A 253 -1.21 -5.13 -16.76
CA GLY A 253 -2.07 -6.10 -16.09
C GLY A 253 -3.44 -5.47 -15.87
N ILE A 254 -4.51 -6.20 -16.17
CA ILE A 254 -5.83 -5.82 -15.68
C ILE A 254 -5.68 -5.79 -14.16
N SER A 255 -5.81 -4.60 -13.57
CA SER A 255 -5.88 -4.49 -12.12
C SER A 255 -7.05 -5.36 -11.67
N ILE A 256 -6.77 -6.60 -11.25
CA ILE A 256 -7.78 -7.45 -10.64
C ILE A 256 -8.20 -6.66 -9.42
N LYS A 257 -9.33 -5.98 -9.54
CA LYS A 257 -9.85 -5.12 -8.48
C LYS A 257 -9.70 -5.87 -7.17
N ARG A 258 -9.06 -5.25 -6.18
CA ARG A 258 -8.84 -5.77 -4.82
C ARG A 258 -9.99 -6.65 -4.28
N GLY A 259 -11.22 -6.41 -4.75
CA GLY A 259 -12.39 -7.21 -4.38
C GLY A 259 -12.35 -8.69 -4.78
N VAL A 260 -11.70 -9.09 -5.86
CA VAL A 260 -11.62 -10.51 -6.25
C VAL A 260 -10.48 -11.20 -5.49
N LEU A 261 -9.32 -10.53 -5.35
CA LEU A 261 -8.21 -11.07 -4.55
C LEU A 261 -8.58 -11.20 -3.06
N SER A 262 -9.25 -10.20 -2.47
CA SER A 262 -9.70 -10.25 -1.08
C SER A 262 -10.81 -11.28 -0.84
N PHE A 263 -11.51 -11.74 -1.88
CA PHE A 263 -12.47 -12.84 -1.75
C PHE A 263 -11.77 -14.20 -1.58
N CYS A 264 -10.66 -14.41 -2.30
CA CYS A 264 -9.94 -15.70 -2.30
C CYS A 264 -8.82 -15.77 -1.26
N PHE A 265 -8.24 -14.61 -0.88
CA PHE A 265 -7.09 -14.53 0.02
C PHE A 265 -7.38 -13.55 1.15
N ASP A 266 -6.93 -13.88 2.37
CA ASP A 266 -6.87 -12.97 3.49
C ASP A 266 -5.40 -12.61 3.75
N TYR A 267 -5.15 -11.33 4.00
CA TYR A 267 -3.83 -10.89 4.40
C TYR A 267 -3.63 -11.20 5.88
N ASP A 268 -2.63 -12.01 6.19
CA ASP A 268 -2.16 -12.25 7.53
C ASP A 268 -1.08 -11.22 7.89
N PRO A 269 -1.38 -10.23 8.75
CA PRO A 269 -0.44 -9.17 9.10
C PRO A 269 0.73 -9.66 9.95
N GLU A 270 0.57 -10.78 10.67
CA GLU A 270 1.62 -11.34 11.54
C GLU A 270 2.70 -12.04 10.71
N ASN A 271 2.29 -12.82 9.72
CA ASN A 271 3.20 -13.56 8.85
C ASN A 271 3.51 -12.83 7.53
N LYS A 272 2.92 -11.63 7.30
CA LYS A 272 3.04 -10.85 6.05
C LYS A 272 2.79 -11.67 4.78
N THR A 273 1.84 -12.62 4.84
CA THR A 273 1.50 -13.55 3.76
C THR A 273 0.01 -13.53 3.44
N TYR A 274 -0.34 -13.92 2.23
CA TYR A 274 -1.74 -14.19 1.86
C TYR A 274 -2.10 -15.62 2.23
N VAL A 275 -3.09 -15.77 3.11
CA VAL A 275 -3.67 -17.07 3.45
C VAL A 275 -4.85 -17.34 2.51
N PHE A 276 -4.78 -18.47 1.81
CA PHE A 276 -5.83 -18.88 0.90
C PHE A 276 -7.09 -19.31 1.66
N LYS A 277 -8.21 -18.62 1.43
CA LYS A 277 -9.50 -18.90 2.10
C LYS A 277 -10.20 -20.12 1.50
N MET A 278 -9.64 -21.30 1.69
CA MET A 278 -10.23 -22.56 1.18
C MET A 278 -11.70 -22.73 1.54
N PHE A 279 -12.09 -22.40 2.77
CA PHE A 279 -13.46 -22.55 3.23
C PHE A 279 -14.49 -21.71 2.46
N ARG A 280 -14.14 -20.49 2.05
CA ARG A 280 -15.07 -19.64 1.27
C ARG A 280 -15.26 -20.18 -0.14
N ILE A 281 -14.19 -20.63 -0.79
CA ILE A 281 -14.24 -21.16 -2.15
C ILE A 281 -14.97 -22.48 -2.17
N THR A 282 -14.64 -23.39 -1.23
CA THR A 282 -15.33 -24.69 -1.09
C THR A 282 -16.80 -24.51 -0.77
N GLY A 283 -17.13 -23.60 0.15
CA GLY A 283 -18.53 -23.30 0.50
C GLY A 283 -19.33 -22.73 -0.70
N THR A 284 -18.73 -21.82 -1.47
CA THR A 284 -19.38 -21.28 -2.68
C THR A 284 -19.57 -22.34 -3.76
N ALA A 285 -18.58 -23.21 -3.97
CA ALA A 285 -18.67 -24.31 -4.93
C ALA A 285 -19.78 -25.29 -4.55
N ILE A 286 -19.88 -25.68 -3.27
CA ILE A 286 -20.93 -26.53 -2.76
C ILE A 286 -22.32 -25.90 -2.93
N LEU A 287 -22.43 -24.59 -2.67
CA LEU A 287 -23.69 -23.85 -2.85
C LEU A 287 -24.13 -23.85 -4.31
N ILE A 288 -23.21 -23.59 -5.25
CA ILE A 288 -23.51 -23.61 -6.69
C ILE A 288 -23.96 -25.02 -7.13
N LEU A 289 -23.29 -26.09 -6.65
CA LEU A 289 -23.66 -27.46 -6.95
C LEU A 289 -25.05 -27.79 -6.38
N LEU A 290 -25.37 -27.37 -5.15
CA LEU A 290 -26.68 -27.54 -4.54
C LEU A 290 -27.79 -26.85 -5.33
N VAL A 291 -27.56 -25.57 -5.70
CA VAL A 291 -28.53 -24.81 -6.51
C VAL A 291 -28.72 -25.47 -7.87
N GLY A 292 -27.65 -25.88 -8.53
CA GLY A 292 -27.71 -26.61 -9.81
C GLY A 292 -28.48 -27.92 -9.69
N PHE A 293 -28.25 -28.68 -8.62
CA PHE A 293 -28.98 -29.93 -8.33
C PHE A 293 -30.46 -29.70 -8.09
N VAL A 294 -30.81 -28.66 -7.32
CA VAL A 294 -32.23 -28.31 -7.08
C VAL A 294 -32.93 -27.89 -8.38
N LEU A 295 -32.26 -27.10 -9.21
CA LEU A 295 -32.76 -26.70 -10.53
C LEU A 295 -32.94 -27.93 -11.44
N PHE A 296 -31.99 -28.87 -11.42
CA PHE A 296 -32.09 -30.12 -12.16
C PHE A 296 -33.30 -30.97 -11.72
N LEU A 297 -33.61 -31.01 -10.42
CA LEU A 297 -34.80 -31.71 -9.89
C LEU A 297 -36.14 -31.01 -10.21
N ILE A 298 -36.13 -29.66 -10.29
CA ILE A 298 -37.34 -28.86 -10.56
C ILE A 298 -37.64 -28.84 -12.07
N TYR A 299 -36.63 -28.97 -12.92
CA TYR A 299 -36.78 -29.05 -14.39
C TYR A 299 -36.85 -30.52 -14.83
N PRO A 300 -37.98 -31.22 -14.65
CA PRO A 300 -38.13 -32.58 -15.15
C PRO A 300 -38.06 -32.54 -16.68
N SER A 301 -37.18 -33.36 -17.23
CA SER A 301 -37.02 -33.58 -18.65
C SER A 301 -38.41 -33.78 -19.30
N LYS A 302 -38.81 -32.82 -20.14
CA LYS A 302 -40.02 -32.91 -20.99
C LYS A 302 -39.93 -34.02 -22.06
N LYS A 303 -39.12 -35.02 -21.86
CA LYS A 303 -38.80 -36.05 -22.85
C LYS A 303 -39.26 -37.44 -22.39
N SER A 304 -40.56 -37.62 -22.08
CA SER A 304 -41.15 -38.97 -22.04
C SER A 304 -42.67 -38.95 -22.10
N ARG A 305 -43.25 -38.31 -23.14
CA ARG A 305 -44.67 -38.47 -23.41
C ARG A 305 -45.00 -38.53 -24.90
N LYS A 306 -44.22 -39.27 -25.66
CA LYS A 306 -44.55 -39.64 -27.05
C LYS A 306 -44.01 -41.05 -27.35
N ARG A 307 -44.64 -42.07 -26.79
CA ARG A 307 -44.68 -43.44 -27.29
C ARG A 307 -45.66 -44.27 -26.47
N ARG A 308 -46.95 -44.16 -26.79
CA ARG A 308 -47.96 -45.24 -26.74
C ARG A 308 -49.19 -44.72 -27.45
N LEU A 309 -49.23 -44.96 -28.73
CA LEU A 309 -50.38 -45.28 -29.54
C LEU A 309 -49.89 -46.25 -30.59
#